data_dbb408af19533fe96abf4dfd87f16de8
#
_entry.id   dbb408af19533fe96abf4dfd87f16de8
#
_cell.length_a   1.000
_cell.length_b   1.000
_cell.length_c   1.000
_cell.angle_alpha   90.00
_cell.angle_beta   90.00
_cell.angle_gamma   90.00
#
_symmetry.space_group_name_H-M   'P 1'
#
loop_
_entity.id
_entity.type
_entity.pdbx_description
1 polymer ?
#
loop_
_entity_poly.entity_id
_entity_poly.type
_entity_poly.pdbx_seq_one_letter_code
_entity_poly.pdbx_strand_id
1 'polypeptide(L)'
;MSKPDKVRYEQEIDELNDEIESIKKQREKILKSIKLAQNGGSAFNDAIQEARKVMSAIVKTKNGIMAERKVLFDKRDLIKAGQDKMREMTKTMSKTLGNLKTVGDIDRKISQLHERQSTSNMSLKEEKDLVKQIDSLVGMRKTVAAFTGHTDNMKAAADEGKGLAVQIAEKNRALKEIGEKIVEAKKAIEAIEKSKSSATADVSPLRAQMDALKAEQEKKITAIK
;
A
#
# COMPACT_ATOMS: atom_id res chain seq x y z
N MET A 1 18.88 -19.05 88.63
CA MET A 1 18.23 -18.77 87.37
C MET A 1 16.77 -18.45 87.69
N SER A 2 16.33 -17.23 87.52
CA SER A 2 14.94 -16.81 87.74
C SER A 2 14.08 -17.39 86.59
N LYS A 3 12.93 -17.99 86.92
CA LYS A 3 11.99 -18.54 85.94
C LYS A 3 11.55 -17.35 85.00
N PRO A 4 11.53 -17.61 83.70
CA PRO A 4 11.06 -16.58 82.78
C PRO A 4 9.61 -16.18 83.12
N ASP A 5 9.33 -14.85 83.11
CA ASP A 5 8.00 -14.34 83.44
C ASP A 5 7.03 -14.70 82.29
N LYS A 6 6.25 -15.72 82.53
CA LYS A 6 5.35 -16.31 81.54
C LYS A 6 4.33 -15.29 81.00
N VAL A 7 3.87 -14.40 81.86
CA VAL A 7 2.90 -13.32 81.51
C VAL A 7 3.50 -12.35 80.51
N ARG A 8 4.77 -12.01 80.68
CA ARG A 8 5.47 -11.10 79.78
C ARG A 8 5.69 -11.68 78.39
N TYR A 9 6.01 -12.98 78.31
CA TYR A 9 6.14 -13.67 77.04
C TYR A 9 4.80 -13.83 76.31
N GLU A 10 3.70 -14.08 77.04
CA GLU A 10 2.37 -14.13 76.48
C GLU A 10 1.95 -12.73 75.89
N GLN A 11 2.26 -11.66 76.56
CA GLN A 11 2.01 -10.31 76.08
C GLN A 11 2.85 -9.96 74.84
N GLU A 12 4.13 -10.29 74.80
CA GLU A 12 5.00 -10.13 73.63
C GLU A 12 4.52 -10.92 72.41
N ILE A 13 4.00 -12.12 72.61
CA ILE A 13 3.41 -12.97 71.57
C ILE A 13 2.10 -12.33 71.02
N ASP A 14 1.25 -11.79 71.89
CA ASP A 14 -0.01 -11.15 71.50
C ASP A 14 0.29 -9.85 70.70
N GLU A 15 1.23 -9.05 71.13
CA GLU A 15 1.68 -7.86 70.39
C GLU A 15 2.23 -8.20 69.00
N LEU A 16 3.05 -9.24 68.88
CA LEU A 16 3.59 -9.71 67.60
C LEU A 16 2.49 -10.26 66.70
N ASN A 17 1.48 -10.94 67.24
CA ASN A 17 0.32 -11.44 66.48
C ASN A 17 -0.54 -10.28 65.95
N ASP A 18 -0.78 -9.24 66.74
CA ASP A 18 -1.50 -8.04 66.32
C ASP A 18 -0.77 -7.29 65.20
N GLU A 19 0.56 -7.20 65.30
CA GLU A 19 1.39 -6.64 64.23
C GLU A 19 1.37 -7.47 62.98
N ILE A 20 1.41 -8.80 63.05
CA ILE A 20 1.28 -9.71 61.93
C ILE A 20 -0.09 -9.54 61.26
N GLU A 21 -1.16 -9.38 62.01
CA GLU A 21 -2.49 -9.13 61.47
C GLU A 21 -2.60 -7.77 60.76
N SER A 22 -1.97 -6.74 61.32
CA SER A 22 -1.84 -5.43 60.67
C SER A 22 -1.11 -5.53 59.32
N ILE A 23 0.04 -6.24 59.30
CA ILE A 23 0.80 -6.49 58.07
C ILE A 23 -0.04 -7.26 57.04
N LYS A 24 -0.80 -8.28 57.44
CA LYS A 24 -1.71 -8.99 56.55
C LYS A 24 -2.76 -8.08 55.91
N LYS A 25 -3.36 -7.18 56.70
CA LYS A 25 -4.34 -6.19 56.20
C LYS A 25 -3.71 -5.19 55.21
N GLN A 26 -2.48 -4.76 55.46
CA GLN A 26 -1.73 -3.88 54.55
C GLN A 26 -1.41 -4.59 53.24
N ARG A 27 -0.94 -5.83 53.29
CA ARG A 27 -0.67 -6.66 52.10
C ARG A 27 -1.93 -6.89 51.24
N GLU A 28 -3.08 -7.14 51.90
CA GLU A 28 -4.34 -7.30 51.18
C GLU A 28 -4.77 -6.01 50.43
N LYS A 29 -4.57 -4.84 51.04
CA LYS A 29 -4.83 -3.56 50.36
C LYS A 29 -3.94 -3.37 49.12
N ILE A 30 -2.63 -3.64 49.27
CA ILE A 30 -1.68 -3.56 48.17
C ILE A 30 -2.01 -4.55 47.07
N LEU A 31 -2.39 -5.77 47.43
CA LEU A 31 -2.78 -6.80 46.46
C LEU A 31 -4.02 -6.37 45.64
N LYS A 32 -5.00 -5.74 46.28
CA LYS A 32 -6.15 -5.14 45.60
C LYS A 32 -5.75 -4.06 44.60
N SER A 33 -4.82 -3.18 45.00
CA SER A 33 -4.28 -2.14 44.13
C SER A 33 -3.51 -2.71 42.92
N ILE A 34 -2.70 -3.75 43.14
CA ILE A 34 -1.99 -4.46 42.06
C ILE A 34 -2.98 -5.11 41.09
N LYS A 35 -4.02 -5.78 41.59
CA LYS A 35 -5.06 -6.40 40.73
C LYS A 35 -5.82 -5.36 39.89
N LEU A 36 -6.13 -4.21 40.47
CA LEU A 36 -6.78 -3.11 39.72
C LEU A 36 -5.87 -2.59 38.62
N ALA A 37 -4.59 -2.38 38.88
CA ALA A 37 -3.61 -1.96 37.87
C ALA A 37 -3.38 -3.02 36.79
N GLN A 38 -3.39 -4.34 37.14
CA GLN A 38 -3.28 -5.42 36.18
C GLN A 38 -4.52 -5.57 35.29
N ASN A 39 -5.71 -5.39 35.83
CA ASN A 39 -6.94 -5.42 35.05
C ASN A 39 -6.99 -4.25 34.04
N GLY A 40 -6.51 -3.06 34.42
CA GLY A 40 -6.27 -1.98 33.49
C GLY A 40 -5.32 -2.39 32.35
N GLY A 41 -4.22 -3.11 32.69
CA GLY A 41 -3.26 -3.62 31.71
C GLY A 41 -3.87 -4.61 30.69
N SER A 42 -4.86 -5.40 31.07
CA SER A 42 -5.59 -6.30 30.15
C SER A 42 -6.41 -5.50 29.14
N ALA A 43 -7.17 -4.50 29.57
CA ALA A 43 -7.95 -3.63 28.68
C ALA A 43 -7.08 -2.90 27.65
N PHE A 44 -5.86 -2.46 28.04
CA PHE A 44 -4.90 -1.89 27.08
C PHE A 44 -4.40 -2.92 26.06
N ASN A 45 -4.18 -4.18 26.47
CA ASN A 45 -3.78 -5.23 25.54
C ASN A 45 -4.86 -5.50 24.48
N ASP A 46 -6.13 -5.56 24.90
CA ASP A 46 -7.25 -5.78 24.00
C ASP A 46 -7.40 -4.59 23.02
N ALA A 47 -7.25 -3.36 23.51
CA ALA A 47 -7.26 -2.16 22.69
C ALA A 47 -6.10 -2.15 21.66
N ILE A 48 -4.89 -2.55 22.06
CA ILE A 48 -3.73 -2.68 21.16
C ILE A 48 -3.98 -3.75 20.10
N GLN A 49 -4.53 -4.90 20.49
CA GLN A 49 -4.84 -5.97 19.53
C GLN A 49 -5.87 -5.51 18.50
N GLU A 50 -6.91 -4.82 18.92
CA GLU A 50 -7.93 -4.30 18.02
C GLU A 50 -7.36 -3.24 17.06
N ALA A 51 -6.57 -2.30 17.57
CA ALA A 51 -5.88 -1.31 16.75
C ALA A 51 -4.93 -1.95 15.73
N ARG A 52 -4.24 -3.02 16.09
CA ARG A 52 -3.38 -3.79 15.18
C ARG A 52 -4.18 -4.54 14.12
N LYS A 53 -5.37 -5.07 14.44
CA LYS A 53 -6.28 -5.68 13.44
C LYS A 53 -6.73 -4.65 12.41
N VAL A 54 -7.14 -3.46 12.87
CA VAL A 54 -7.52 -2.34 11.98
C VAL A 54 -6.37 -1.96 11.07
N MET A 55 -5.15 -1.79 11.63
CA MET A 55 -3.95 -1.48 10.85
C MET A 55 -3.65 -2.57 9.81
N SER A 56 -3.78 -3.85 10.17
CA SER A 56 -3.58 -4.98 9.25
C SER A 56 -4.57 -4.94 8.08
N ALA A 57 -5.85 -4.61 8.34
CA ALA A 57 -6.85 -4.44 7.29
C ALA A 57 -6.49 -3.30 6.33
N ILE A 58 -6.04 -2.16 6.85
CA ILE A 58 -5.59 -1.02 6.04
C ILE A 58 -4.39 -1.41 5.16
N VAL A 59 -3.42 -2.15 5.71
CA VAL A 59 -2.25 -2.64 4.97
C VAL A 59 -2.66 -3.63 3.86
N LYS A 60 -3.62 -4.53 4.11
CA LYS A 60 -4.16 -5.42 3.07
C LYS A 60 -4.80 -4.62 1.93
N THR A 61 -5.59 -3.61 2.24
CA THR A 61 -6.19 -2.72 1.23
C THR A 61 -5.10 -1.99 0.42
N LYS A 62 -4.07 -1.47 1.08
CA LYS A 62 -2.91 -0.86 0.40
C LYS A 62 -2.27 -1.82 -0.59
N ASN A 63 -2.01 -3.06 -0.17
CA ASN A 63 -1.37 -4.06 -1.03
C ASN A 63 -2.25 -4.42 -2.24
N GLY A 64 -3.58 -4.51 -2.06
CA GLY A 64 -4.53 -4.70 -3.15
C GLY A 64 -4.45 -3.57 -4.19
N ILE A 65 -4.50 -2.32 -3.75
CA ILE A 65 -4.41 -1.16 -4.65
C ILE A 65 -3.04 -1.09 -5.34
N MET A 66 -1.95 -1.46 -4.65
CA MET A 66 -0.62 -1.56 -5.26
C MET A 66 -0.56 -2.60 -6.38
N ALA A 67 -1.19 -3.76 -6.19
CA ALA A 67 -1.28 -4.81 -7.20
C ALA A 67 -2.10 -4.34 -8.42
N GLU A 68 -3.26 -3.75 -8.19
CA GLU A 68 -4.08 -3.16 -9.27
C GLU A 68 -3.31 -2.09 -10.04
N ARG A 69 -2.63 -1.19 -9.33
CA ARG A 69 -1.80 -0.16 -9.95
C ARG A 69 -0.70 -0.77 -10.82
N LYS A 70 -0.05 -1.84 -10.38
CA LYS A 70 0.97 -2.55 -11.15
C LYS A 70 0.40 -3.05 -12.46
N VAL A 71 -0.75 -3.70 -12.44
CA VAL A 71 -1.44 -4.18 -13.67
C VAL A 71 -1.71 -3.03 -14.64
N LEU A 72 -2.12 -1.86 -14.14
CA LEU A 72 -2.34 -0.68 -14.99
C LEU A 72 -1.05 -0.16 -15.61
N PHE A 73 0.06 -0.17 -14.88
CA PHE A 73 1.38 0.18 -15.41
C PHE A 73 1.83 -0.79 -16.49
N ASP A 74 1.69 -2.10 -16.26
CA ASP A 74 2.06 -3.13 -17.22
C ASP A 74 1.25 -2.98 -18.53
N LYS A 75 -0.05 -2.72 -18.42
CA LYS A 75 -0.90 -2.41 -19.59
C LYS A 75 -0.44 -1.15 -20.32
N ARG A 76 -0.15 -0.07 -19.60
CA ARG A 76 0.33 1.18 -20.20
C ARG A 76 1.65 0.97 -20.94
N ASP A 77 2.56 0.20 -20.38
CA ASP A 77 3.88 -0.05 -20.96
C ASP A 77 3.75 -0.93 -22.23
N LEU A 78 2.82 -1.90 -22.27
CA LEU A 78 2.48 -2.63 -23.47
C LEU A 78 1.94 -1.72 -24.59
N ILE A 79 1.00 -0.83 -24.25
CA ILE A 79 0.46 0.14 -25.21
C ILE A 79 1.57 1.05 -25.74
N LYS A 80 2.43 1.56 -24.87
CA LYS A 80 3.56 2.39 -25.24
C LYS A 80 4.51 1.69 -26.20
N ALA A 81 4.89 0.45 -25.88
CA ALA A 81 5.74 -0.36 -26.76
C ALA A 81 5.08 -0.61 -28.14
N GLY A 82 3.76 -0.82 -28.17
CA GLY A 82 2.99 -0.92 -29.41
C GLY A 82 3.01 0.39 -30.20
N GLN A 83 2.81 1.52 -29.54
CA GLN A 83 2.86 2.86 -30.16
C GLN A 83 4.25 3.16 -30.75
N ASP A 84 5.34 2.81 -30.05
CA ASP A 84 6.68 3.05 -30.51
C ASP A 84 6.98 2.23 -31.78
N LYS A 85 6.58 0.94 -31.82
CA LYS A 85 6.66 0.11 -33.03
C LYS A 85 5.86 0.72 -34.18
N MET A 86 4.63 1.13 -33.93
CA MET A 86 3.80 1.77 -34.95
C MET A 86 4.40 3.09 -35.46
N ARG A 87 5.00 3.89 -34.60
CA ARG A 87 5.70 5.13 -35.01
C ARG A 87 6.85 4.85 -35.94
N GLU A 88 7.65 3.82 -35.67
CA GLU A 88 8.76 3.43 -36.57
C GLU A 88 8.23 2.92 -37.91
N MET A 89 7.19 2.10 -37.92
CA MET A 89 6.53 1.68 -39.15
C MET A 89 5.99 2.88 -39.93
N THR A 90 5.33 3.83 -39.26
CA THR A 90 4.79 5.05 -39.86
C THR A 90 5.89 5.90 -40.49
N LYS A 91 7.04 6.07 -39.83
CA LYS A 91 8.21 6.78 -40.43
C LYS A 91 8.71 6.10 -41.68
N THR A 92 8.84 4.77 -41.65
CA THR A 92 9.31 3.99 -42.80
C THR A 92 8.34 4.10 -43.97
N MET A 93 7.03 3.90 -43.72
CA MET A 93 6.00 4.02 -44.74
C MET A 93 5.89 5.46 -45.30
N SER A 94 5.96 6.49 -44.47
CA SER A 94 5.93 7.89 -44.90
C SER A 94 7.08 8.25 -45.82
N LYS A 95 8.27 7.69 -45.61
CA LYS A 95 9.41 7.85 -46.51
C LYS A 95 9.17 7.23 -47.90
N THR A 96 8.51 6.04 -47.90
CA THR A 96 8.22 5.31 -49.15
C THR A 96 7.07 5.96 -49.91
N LEU A 97 6.03 6.46 -49.23
CA LEU A 97 4.81 7.00 -49.87
C LEU A 97 4.94 8.50 -50.28
N GLY A 98 5.90 9.22 -49.70
CA GLY A 98 6.05 10.64 -49.97
C GLY A 98 4.78 11.44 -49.66
N ASN A 99 4.21 12.11 -50.69
CA ASN A 99 2.99 12.90 -50.56
C ASN A 99 1.67 12.11 -50.65
N LEU A 100 1.73 10.81 -50.99
CA LEU A 100 0.56 9.92 -51.18
C LEU A 100 0.18 9.28 -49.84
N LYS A 101 -0.53 10.01 -48.99
CA LYS A 101 -0.84 9.58 -47.60
C LYS A 101 -2.20 8.90 -47.47
N THR A 102 -3.09 9.06 -48.41
CA THR A 102 -4.43 8.45 -48.38
C THR A 102 -4.71 7.65 -49.67
N VAL A 103 -5.62 6.69 -49.57
CA VAL A 103 -6.10 5.96 -50.76
C VAL A 103 -6.69 6.95 -51.79
N GLY A 104 -7.40 7.99 -51.36
CA GLY A 104 -7.94 9.05 -52.20
C GLY A 104 -6.87 9.84 -52.93
N ASP A 105 -5.67 10.04 -52.34
CA ASP A 105 -4.57 10.73 -53.05
C ASP A 105 -4.01 9.85 -54.18
N ILE A 106 -3.92 8.53 -53.97
CA ILE A 106 -3.51 7.55 -54.98
C ILE A 106 -4.54 7.50 -56.09
N ASP A 107 -5.83 7.37 -55.75
CA ASP A 107 -6.91 7.29 -56.73
C ASP A 107 -6.98 8.56 -57.57
N ARG A 108 -6.81 9.75 -56.97
CA ARG A 108 -6.68 11.00 -57.69
C ARG A 108 -5.49 11.03 -58.67
N LYS A 109 -4.35 10.54 -58.21
CA LYS A 109 -3.15 10.46 -59.06
C LYS A 109 -3.29 9.49 -60.21
N ILE A 110 -3.90 8.33 -59.97
CA ILE A 110 -4.23 7.35 -61.02
C ILE A 110 -5.17 8.01 -62.05
N SER A 111 -6.23 8.65 -61.59
CA SER A 111 -7.17 9.33 -62.53
C SER A 111 -6.49 10.39 -63.36
N GLN A 112 -5.61 11.21 -62.78
CA GLN A 112 -4.82 12.19 -63.53
C GLN A 112 -3.91 11.56 -64.58
N LEU A 113 -3.30 10.38 -64.29
CA LEU A 113 -2.47 9.69 -65.23
C LEU A 113 -3.30 9.07 -66.38
N HIS A 114 -4.49 8.52 -66.09
CA HIS A 114 -5.42 8.04 -67.09
C HIS A 114 -5.95 9.17 -67.96
N GLU A 115 -6.31 10.32 -67.41
CA GLU A 115 -6.71 11.49 -68.18
C GLU A 115 -5.59 11.96 -69.10
N ARG A 116 -4.36 12.00 -68.63
CA ARG A 116 -3.18 12.29 -69.43
C ARG A 116 -2.98 11.28 -70.57
N GLN A 117 -3.17 9.99 -70.27
CA GLN A 117 -3.11 8.92 -71.29
C GLN A 117 -4.12 9.11 -72.41
N SER A 118 -5.34 9.57 -72.09
CA SER A 118 -6.43 9.72 -73.07
C SER A 118 -6.38 11.05 -73.82
N THR A 119 -5.75 12.09 -73.24
CA THR A 119 -5.80 13.45 -73.88
C THR A 119 -4.50 13.87 -74.56
N SER A 120 -3.39 13.16 -74.32
CA SER A 120 -2.07 13.55 -74.85
C SER A 120 -1.61 12.63 -75.97
N ASN A 121 -1.10 13.15 -77.10
CA ASN A 121 -0.39 12.37 -78.10
C ASN A 121 1.00 12.01 -77.57
N MET A 122 1.15 10.78 -77.10
CA MET A 122 2.37 10.29 -76.51
C MET A 122 3.09 9.29 -77.40
N SER A 123 4.40 9.20 -77.30
CA SER A 123 5.17 8.15 -77.91
C SER A 123 4.92 6.81 -77.21
N LEU A 124 5.10 5.67 -77.90
CA LEU A 124 4.98 4.32 -77.36
C LEU A 124 5.82 4.06 -76.11
N LYS A 125 6.94 4.75 -75.97
CA LYS A 125 7.80 4.69 -74.81
C LYS A 125 7.18 5.40 -73.60
N GLU A 126 6.65 6.59 -73.80
CA GLU A 126 5.97 7.36 -72.75
C GLU A 126 4.70 6.71 -72.26
N GLU A 127 3.93 6.09 -73.18
CA GLU A 127 2.74 5.31 -72.80
C GLU A 127 3.08 4.09 -71.93
N LYS A 128 4.12 3.33 -72.28
CA LYS A 128 4.63 2.20 -71.45
C LYS A 128 5.09 2.68 -70.07
N ASP A 129 5.78 3.80 -69.95
CA ASP A 129 6.26 4.34 -68.68
C ASP A 129 5.08 4.84 -67.83
N LEU A 130 4.04 5.39 -68.45
CA LEU A 130 2.83 5.85 -67.75
C LEU A 130 2.02 4.65 -67.23
N VAL A 131 1.85 3.58 -68.02
CA VAL A 131 1.21 2.34 -67.53
C VAL A 131 1.98 1.73 -66.35
N LYS A 132 3.31 1.69 -66.41
CA LYS A 132 4.12 1.23 -65.26
C LYS A 132 3.92 2.10 -63.99
N GLN A 133 3.77 3.43 -64.17
CA GLN A 133 3.47 4.32 -63.05
C GLN A 133 2.11 4.03 -62.43
N ILE A 134 1.09 3.80 -63.26
CA ILE A 134 -0.27 3.44 -62.83
C ILE A 134 -0.23 2.09 -62.08
N ASP A 135 0.42 1.06 -62.64
CA ASP A 135 0.55 -0.23 -61.99
C ASP A 135 1.26 -0.14 -60.63
N SER A 136 2.32 0.69 -60.55
CA SER A 136 3.02 0.95 -59.30
C SER A 136 2.11 1.60 -58.27
N LEU A 137 1.29 2.59 -58.68
CA LEU A 137 0.35 3.25 -57.78
C LEU A 137 -0.77 2.30 -57.30
N VAL A 138 -1.27 1.45 -58.17
CA VAL A 138 -2.26 0.42 -57.84
C VAL A 138 -1.66 -0.55 -56.79
N GLY A 139 -0.40 -0.97 -56.97
CA GLY A 139 0.34 -1.77 -55.97
C GLY A 139 0.47 -1.06 -54.64
N MET A 140 0.73 0.25 -54.63
CA MET A 140 0.86 1.08 -53.40
C MET A 140 -0.48 1.25 -52.69
N ARG A 141 -1.62 1.10 -53.33
CA ARG A 141 -2.95 1.30 -52.73
C ARG A 141 -3.19 0.46 -51.48
N LYS A 142 -2.80 -0.82 -51.55
CA LYS A 142 -2.88 -1.74 -50.38
C LYS A 142 -2.01 -1.27 -49.23
N THR A 143 -0.81 -0.78 -49.54
CA THR A 143 0.15 -0.28 -48.54
C THR A 143 -0.39 0.99 -47.87
N VAL A 144 -1.00 1.91 -48.62
CA VAL A 144 -1.59 3.12 -48.11
C VAL A 144 -2.84 2.82 -47.25
N ALA A 145 -3.69 1.87 -47.69
CA ALA A 145 -4.83 1.42 -46.90
C ALA A 145 -4.38 0.88 -45.52
N ALA A 146 -3.33 0.04 -45.49
CA ALA A 146 -2.74 -0.45 -44.27
C ALA A 146 -2.17 0.67 -43.41
N PHE A 147 -1.52 1.67 -44.01
CA PHE A 147 -1.00 2.85 -43.32
C PHE A 147 -2.11 3.66 -42.62
N THR A 148 -3.24 3.88 -43.29
CA THR A 148 -4.39 4.59 -42.71
C THR A 148 -4.93 3.82 -41.51
N GLY A 149 -5.13 2.51 -41.62
CA GLY A 149 -5.54 1.66 -40.49
C GLY A 149 -4.54 1.71 -39.31
N HIS A 150 -3.25 1.76 -39.58
CA HIS A 150 -2.22 1.90 -38.53
C HIS A 150 -2.30 3.25 -37.82
N THR A 151 -2.57 4.36 -38.54
CA THR A 151 -2.71 5.69 -37.94
C THR A 151 -3.94 5.77 -37.03
N ASP A 152 -5.05 5.15 -37.40
CA ASP A 152 -6.27 5.12 -36.58
C ASP A 152 -6.08 4.25 -35.34
N ASN A 153 -5.42 3.11 -35.45
CA ASN A 153 -5.04 2.28 -34.30
C ASN A 153 -4.10 3.03 -33.35
N MET A 154 -3.18 3.87 -33.86
CA MET A 154 -2.33 4.72 -33.01
C MET A 154 -3.14 5.74 -32.22
N LYS A 155 -4.17 6.36 -32.81
CA LYS A 155 -5.05 7.30 -32.11
C LYS A 155 -5.82 6.58 -31.02
N ALA A 156 -6.44 5.44 -31.31
CA ALA A 156 -7.16 4.62 -30.33
C ALA A 156 -6.25 4.20 -29.16
N ALA A 157 -5.03 3.71 -29.44
CA ALA A 157 -4.05 3.36 -28.42
C ALA A 157 -3.59 4.59 -27.59
N ALA A 158 -3.54 5.79 -28.17
CA ALA A 158 -3.22 7.01 -27.44
C ALA A 158 -4.34 7.40 -26.46
N ASP A 159 -5.59 7.26 -26.87
CA ASP A 159 -6.73 7.59 -26.02
C ASP A 159 -6.90 6.54 -24.88
N GLU A 160 -6.68 5.27 -25.17
CA GLU A 160 -6.58 4.23 -24.13
C GLU A 160 -5.47 4.54 -23.12
N GLY A 161 -4.29 4.95 -23.61
CA GLY A 161 -3.16 5.35 -22.76
C GLY A 161 -3.48 6.53 -21.84
N LYS A 162 -4.28 7.51 -22.31
CA LYS A 162 -4.78 8.63 -21.48
C LYS A 162 -5.74 8.11 -20.39
N GLY A 163 -6.66 7.22 -20.75
CA GLY A 163 -7.58 6.61 -19.78
C GLY A 163 -6.84 5.85 -18.66
N LEU A 164 -5.82 5.06 -19.01
CA LEU A 164 -4.97 4.39 -18.03
C LEU A 164 -4.19 5.36 -17.13
N ALA A 165 -3.72 6.49 -17.68
CA ALA A 165 -3.03 7.52 -16.89
C ALA A 165 -3.94 8.11 -15.82
N VAL A 166 -5.22 8.36 -16.13
CA VAL A 166 -6.22 8.84 -15.15
C VAL A 166 -6.42 7.79 -14.05
N GLN A 167 -6.63 6.52 -14.41
CA GLN A 167 -6.82 5.43 -13.44
C GLN A 167 -5.59 5.26 -12.53
N ILE A 168 -4.38 5.37 -13.07
CA ILE A 168 -3.13 5.32 -12.29
C ILE A 168 -3.07 6.51 -11.31
N ALA A 169 -3.46 7.70 -11.74
CA ALA A 169 -3.48 8.89 -10.88
C ALA A 169 -4.47 8.72 -9.71
N GLU A 170 -5.64 8.15 -9.95
CA GLU A 170 -6.62 7.81 -8.91
C GLU A 170 -6.06 6.80 -7.91
N LYS A 171 -5.42 5.72 -8.38
CA LYS A 171 -4.78 4.74 -7.48
C LYS A 171 -3.65 5.36 -6.66
N ASN A 172 -2.86 6.29 -7.24
CA ASN A 172 -1.83 7.01 -6.50
C ASN A 172 -2.42 7.91 -5.40
N ARG A 173 -3.55 8.58 -5.67
CA ARG A 173 -4.26 9.38 -4.67
C ARG A 173 -4.77 8.50 -3.52
N ALA A 174 -5.42 7.38 -3.86
CA ALA A 174 -5.89 6.42 -2.86
C ALA A 174 -4.75 5.85 -2.01
N LEU A 175 -3.58 5.57 -2.61
CA LEU A 175 -2.39 5.11 -1.87
C LEU A 175 -1.84 6.18 -0.92
N LYS A 176 -1.92 7.47 -1.28
CA LYS A 176 -1.53 8.57 -0.39
C LYS A 176 -2.46 8.64 0.83
N GLU A 177 -3.77 8.63 0.60
CA GLU A 177 -4.77 8.65 1.67
C GLU A 177 -4.63 7.45 2.63
N ILE A 178 -4.40 6.25 2.07
CA ILE A 178 -4.13 5.07 2.89
C ILE A 178 -2.81 5.19 3.66
N GLY A 179 -1.80 5.83 3.06
CA GLY A 179 -0.53 6.12 3.74
C GLY A 179 -0.74 6.99 4.97
N GLU A 180 -1.56 8.02 4.88
CA GLU A 180 -1.93 8.91 5.99
C GLU A 180 -2.67 8.12 7.10
N LYS A 181 -3.65 7.30 6.73
CA LYS A 181 -4.37 6.42 7.68
C LYS A 181 -3.46 5.43 8.42
N ILE A 182 -2.42 4.90 7.75
CA ILE A 182 -1.44 4.02 8.39
C ILE A 182 -0.62 4.80 9.44
N VAL A 183 -0.24 6.05 9.14
CA VAL A 183 0.49 6.90 10.10
C VAL A 183 -0.37 7.21 11.31
N GLU A 184 -1.65 7.54 11.12
CA GLU A 184 -2.61 7.77 12.19
C GLU A 184 -2.81 6.53 13.07
N ALA A 185 -3.01 5.36 12.44
CA ALA A 185 -3.15 4.10 13.16
C ALA A 185 -1.90 3.74 13.99
N LYS A 186 -0.69 4.02 13.47
CA LYS A 186 0.55 3.85 14.23
C LYS A 186 0.62 4.76 15.44
N LYS A 187 0.29 6.05 15.27
CA LYS A 187 0.25 7.01 16.37
C LYS A 187 -0.75 6.61 17.45
N ALA A 188 -1.92 6.09 17.04
CA ALA A 188 -2.93 5.59 17.98
C ALA A 188 -2.39 4.40 18.81
N ILE A 189 -1.72 3.44 18.16
CA ILE A 189 -1.09 2.31 18.85
C ILE A 189 -0.03 2.80 19.83
N GLU A 190 0.87 3.70 19.42
CA GLU A 190 1.90 4.28 20.29
C GLU A 190 1.31 5.01 21.50
N ALA A 191 0.21 5.74 21.31
CA ALA A 191 -0.48 6.43 22.41
C ALA A 191 -1.04 5.42 23.43
N ILE A 192 -1.63 4.32 22.97
CA ILE A 192 -2.14 3.27 23.85
C ILE A 192 -0.98 2.57 24.57
N GLU A 193 0.13 2.27 23.87
CA GLU A 193 1.33 1.66 24.46
C GLU A 193 1.98 2.57 25.52
N LYS A 194 2.04 3.88 25.28
CA LYS A 194 2.47 4.87 26.28
C LYS A 194 1.56 4.89 27.51
N SER A 195 0.24 4.93 27.30
CA SER A 195 -0.73 4.90 28.41
C SER A 195 -0.61 3.61 29.23
N LYS A 196 -0.41 2.47 28.56
CA LYS A 196 -0.13 1.19 29.22
C LYS A 196 1.15 1.25 30.02
N SER A 197 2.24 1.75 29.47
CA SER A 197 3.54 1.88 30.16
C SER A 197 3.43 2.74 31.40
N SER A 198 2.73 3.88 31.33
CA SER A 198 2.47 4.75 32.49
C SER A 198 1.64 4.05 33.56
N ALA A 199 0.59 3.33 33.15
CA ALA A 199 -0.26 2.59 34.10
C ALA A 199 0.45 1.41 34.77
N THR A 200 1.39 0.75 34.07
CA THR A 200 2.17 -0.40 34.61
C THR A 200 3.39 0.04 35.40
N ALA A 201 3.92 1.26 35.20
CA ALA A 201 5.04 1.80 35.96
C ALA A 201 4.74 1.92 37.47
N ASP A 202 3.48 2.17 37.83
CA ASP A 202 3.04 2.26 39.24
C ASP A 202 2.92 0.92 39.96
N VAL A 203 3.03 -0.20 39.27
CA VAL A 203 2.93 -1.55 39.88
C VAL A 203 4.26 -2.02 40.50
N SER A 204 5.40 -1.56 39.97
CA SER A 204 6.72 -1.95 40.48
C SER A 204 6.95 -1.52 41.94
N PRO A 205 6.67 -0.29 42.38
CA PRO A 205 6.81 0.11 43.77
C PRO A 205 5.82 -0.63 44.69
N LEU A 206 4.61 -0.91 44.22
CA LEU A 206 3.63 -1.70 44.98
C LEU A 206 4.09 -3.15 45.21
N ARG A 207 4.75 -3.76 44.24
CA ARG A 207 5.36 -5.10 44.41
C ARG A 207 6.52 -5.07 45.39
N ALA A 208 7.40 -4.07 45.31
CA ALA A 208 8.50 -3.92 46.24
C ALA A 208 8.00 -3.70 47.69
N GLN A 209 6.94 -2.94 47.90
CA GLN A 209 6.28 -2.78 49.18
C GLN A 209 5.69 -4.11 49.70
N MET A 210 5.08 -4.89 48.84
CA MET A 210 4.50 -6.19 49.18
C MET A 210 5.59 -7.19 49.59
N ASP A 211 6.73 -7.21 48.92
CA ASP A 211 7.87 -8.06 49.23
C ASP A 211 8.53 -7.64 50.56
N ALA A 212 8.66 -6.33 50.81
CA ALA A 212 9.16 -5.81 52.10
C ALA A 212 8.26 -6.22 53.27
N LEU A 213 6.94 -6.04 53.13
CA LEU A 213 5.95 -6.45 54.14
C LEU A 213 5.95 -7.95 54.37
N LYS A 214 6.20 -8.75 53.32
CA LYS A 214 6.32 -10.23 53.44
C LYS A 214 7.56 -10.59 54.28
N ALA A 215 8.70 -9.98 53.98
CA ALA A 215 9.94 -10.24 54.73
C ALA A 215 9.81 -9.79 56.21
N GLU A 216 9.11 -8.69 56.47
CA GLU A 216 8.83 -8.24 57.86
C GLU A 216 7.91 -9.21 58.60
N GLN A 217 6.86 -9.70 57.93
CA GLN A 217 5.98 -10.73 58.50
C GLN A 217 6.74 -12.04 58.84
N GLU A 218 7.63 -12.49 57.96
CA GLU A 218 8.44 -13.70 58.20
C GLU A 218 9.38 -13.53 59.44
N LYS A 219 9.99 -12.33 59.60
CA LYS A 219 10.81 -12.02 60.77
C LYS A 219 10.01 -12.11 62.06
N LYS A 220 8.79 -11.54 62.09
CA LYS A 220 7.92 -11.57 63.26
C LYS A 220 7.42 -12.98 63.60
N ILE A 221 7.07 -13.76 62.60
CA ILE A 221 6.72 -15.18 62.79
C ILE A 221 7.91 -15.99 63.35
N THR A 222 9.14 -15.65 62.92
CA THR A 222 10.34 -16.35 63.43
C THR A 222 10.66 -15.95 64.86
N ALA A 223 10.30 -14.71 65.28
CA ALA A 223 10.48 -14.24 66.65
C ALA A 223 9.49 -14.87 67.64
N ILE A 224 8.32 -15.35 67.17
CA ILE A 224 7.32 -16.07 68.00
C ILE A 224 7.73 -17.52 68.25
N LYS A 225 8.55 -18.14 67.36
CA LYS A 225 9.05 -19.51 67.49
C LYS A 225 10.22 -19.62 68.45
#